data_5a929d6ac093f66140a705784dec4a26
#
_entry.id   5a929d6ac093f66140a705784dec4a26
#
_cell.length_a   1.000
_cell.length_b   1.000
_cell.length_c   1.000
_cell.angle_alpha   90.00
_cell.angle_beta   90.00
_cell.angle_gamma   90.00
#
_symmetry.space_group_name_H-M   'P 1'
#
loop_
_entity.id
_entity.type
_entity.pdbx_description
1 polymer ?
#
loop_
_entity_poly.entity_id
_entity_poly.type
_entity_poly.pdbx_seq_one_letter_code
_entity_poly.pdbx_strand_id
1 'polypeptide(L)'
;MLITTGFASPRLRVSAVSIRRKVNRRGAEAQRRKIGNTFQSFPNAPLNNLDPPTILVAVTRGGTRLARRLALCMPDAHMLVAEKFSITAGLANQVISYDGPLSARIGQLFSRYNRIVFFLSLGAVVRLIAPHLKSKYLDPAIVVVDDTGRFVIPVLSGHVGGANALARELAGLLDATPVITTVSDVNNTLSVDILGRELGWRVEASKTTLTRVSAHVVNREPIAFVQETGSDAWWPHQTPLPSNIHRFHRIEDVELDRFQAVLWVTDREADASLLRQLSQRLVIYRPSDETEPTGKHRNPS
;
A
#
# COMPACT_ATOMS: atom_id res chain seq x y z
N MET A 1 -47.80 28.65 -41.31
CA MET A 1 -48.45 29.35 -40.20
C MET A 1 -47.78 28.83 -38.91
N LEU A 2 -46.73 29.53 -38.47
CA LEU A 2 -45.88 29.20 -37.32
C LEU A 2 -46.49 29.81 -36.07
N ILE A 3 -46.65 29.00 -35.03
CA ILE A 3 -46.97 29.48 -33.69
C ILE A 3 -45.83 29.03 -32.77
N THR A 4 -45.02 30.01 -32.38
CA THR A 4 -43.97 29.88 -31.34
C THR A 4 -44.60 30.22 -29.98
N THR A 5 -44.59 29.29 -29.05
CA THR A 5 -44.93 29.55 -27.64
C THR A 5 -43.62 29.52 -26.81
N GLY A 6 -43.22 30.71 -26.32
CA GLY A 6 -42.11 30.86 -25.40
C GLY A 6 -42.55 30.45 -23.98
N PHE A 7 -41.70 29.62 -23.32
CA PHE A 7 -41.79 29.35 -21.90
C PHE A 7 -40.77 30.20 -21.15
N ALA A 8 -41.25 31.12 -20.33
CA ALA A 8 -40.46 31.90 -19.42
C ALA A 8 -40.27 31.17 -18.09
N SER A 9 -39.01 30.95 -17.68
CA SER A 9 -38.69 30.39 -16.38
C SER A 9 -38.80 31.42 -15.26
N PRO A 10 -39.41 31.12 -14.10
CA PRO A 10 -39.42 32.00 -12.95
C PRO A 10 -38.08 32.00 -12.21
N ARG A 11 -37.45 33.17 -12.06
CA ARG A 11 -36.29 33.37 -11.20
C ARG A 11 -36.72 33.32 -9.73
N LEU A 12 -36.24 32.33 -8.98
CA LEU A 12 -36.32 32.30 -7.52
C LEU A 12 -35.33 33.35 -6.92
N ARG A 13 -35.88 34.37 -6.28
CA ARG A 13 -35.12 35.27 -5.40
C ARG A 13 -34.94 34.57 -4.05
N VAL A 14 -33.69 34.23 -3.71
CA VAL A 14 -33.32 33.79 -2.38
C VAL A 14 -32.99 35.02 -1.54
N SER A 15 -33.83 35.32 -0.55
CA SER A 15 -33.56 36.35 0.46
C SER A 15 -32.54 35.83 1.45
N ALA A 16 -31.37 36.50 1.54
CA ALA A 16 -30.37 36.18 2.57
C ALA A 16 -30.84 36.76 3.91
N VAL A 17 -31.29 35.87 4.80
CA VAL A 17 -31.54 36.21 6.21
C VAL A 17 -30.22 36.11 6.98
N SER A 18 -29.65 37.23 7.33
CA SER A 18 -28.45 37.33 8.17
C SER A 18 -28.81 37.09 9.63
N ILE A 19 -28.54 35.87 10.13
CA ILE A 19 -28.65 35.56 11.56
C ILE A 19 -27.29 35.85 12.22
N ARG A 20 -27.14 37.00 12.84
CA ARG A 20 -26.02 37.29 13.76
C ARG A 20 -26.19 36.51 15.04
N ARG A 21 -25.55 35.36 15.17
CA ARG A 21 -25.37 34.69 16.47
C ARG A 21 -24.29 35.43 17.27
N LYS A 22 -24.66 36.08 18.39
CA LYS A 22 -23.72 36.51 19.42
C LYS A 22 -23.06 35.29 20.03
N VAL A 23 -21.80 35.03 19.67
CA VAL A 23 -20.99 33.96 20.29
C VAL A 23 -20.57 34.46 21.67
N ASN A 24 -21.06 33.79 22.72
CA ASN A 24 -20.72 34.10 24.11
C ASN A 24 -19.27 33.61 24.37
N ARG A 25 -18.29 34.51 24.28
CA ARG A 25 -16.85 34.25 24.43
C ARG A 25 -16.45 33.62 25.79
N ARG A 26 -17.29 33.77 26.83
CA ARG A 26 -16.99 33.24 28.16
C ARG A 26 -17.24 31.72 28.29
N GLY A 27 -18.07 31.12 27.46
CA GLY A 27 -18.30 29.66 27.43
C GLY A 27 -17.17 28.87 26.71
N ALA A 28 -16.52 29.49 25.73
CA ALA A 28 -15.47 28.84 24.95
C ALA A 28 -14.13 28.71 25.72
N GLU A 29 -13.83 29.61 26.66
CA GLU A 29 -12.62 29.54 27.48
C GLU A 29 -12.72 28.52 28.63
N ALA A 30 -13.91 28.31 29.19
CA ALA A 30 -14.14 27.30 30.21
C ALA A 30 -14.07 25.86 29.66
N GLN A 31 -14.45 25.67 28.39
CA GLN A 31 -14.36 24.38 27.71
C GLN A 31 -12.92 24.03 27.27
N ARG A 32 -12.07 25.05 27.02
CA ARG A 32 -10.64 24.83 26.71
C ARG A 32 -9.80 24.38 27.92
N ARG A 33 -10.23 24.62 29.15
CA ARG A 33 -9.50 24.22 30.36
C ARG A 33 -9.83 22.82 30.86
N LYS A 34 -10.82 22.11 30.28
CA LYS A 34 -11.18 20.72 30.65
C LYS A 34 -10.68 19.68 29.64
N ILE A 35 -10.03 20.08 28.57
CA ILE A 35 -9.28 19.15 27.70
C ILE A 35 -7.87 19.06 28.30
N GLY A 36 -7.78 18.42 29.45
CA GLY A 36 -6.50 17.95 29.97
C GLY A 36 -5.87 17.03 28.92
N ASN A 37 -4.67 17.41 28.49
CA ASN A 37 -3.76 16.64 27.66
C ASN A 37 -3.46 15.27 28.30
N THR A 38 -4.37 14.32 28.22
CA THR A 38 -4.01 12.91 28.39
C THR A 38 -3.66 12.38 27.00
N PHE A 39 -2.57 12.90 26.43
CA PHE A 39 -1.80 12.18 25.44
C PHE A 39 -1.26 10.94 26.15
N GLN A 40 -1.96 9.82 26.08
CA GLN A 40 -1.30 8.55 26.24
C GLN A 40 -0.29 8.46 25.07
N SER A 41 0.96 8.83 25.38
CA SER A 41 2.08 8.60 24.50
C SER A 41 2.12 7.09 24.21
N PHE A 42 2.02 6.71 22.95
CA PHE A 42 2.36 5.35 22.56
C PHE A 42 3.75 5.04 23.14
N PRO A 43 3.94 3.91 23.81
CA PRO A 43 5.26 3.58 24.32
C PRO A 43 6.25 3.59 23.16
N ASN A 44 7.36 4.30 23.31
CA ASN A 44 8.51 4.27 22.40
C ASN A 44 9.21 2.90 22.53
N ALA A 45 8.54 1.83 22.10
CA ALA A 45 9.23 0.55 21.94
C ALA A 45 10.11 0.67 20.69
N PRO A 46 11.40 0.30 20.76
CA PRO A 46 12.24 0.24 19.59
C PRO A 46 11.59 -0.74 18.59
N LEU A 47 11.55 -0.35 17.32
CA LEU A 47 11.15 -1.22 16.22
C LEU A 47 12.21 -2.33 16.12
N ASN A 48 12.01 -3.43 16.82
CA ASN A 48 12.81 -4.62 16.62
C ASN A 48 12.54 -5.16 15.21
N ASN A 49 13.58 -5.49 14.48
CA ASN A 49 13.71 -5.78 13.06
C ASN A 49 12.98 -7.03 12.52
N LEU A 50 11.81 -7.34 13.01
CA LEU A 50 10.99 -8.45 12.54
C LEU A 50 9.61 -7.92 12.19
N ASP A 51 9.25 -7.93 10.94
CA ASP A 51 8.00 -7.51 10.28
C ASP A 51 7.38 -6.19 10.77
N PRO A 52 7.18 -5.23 9.88
CA PRO A 52 6.59 -3.95 10.29
C PRO A 52 5.22 -4.18 10.94
N PRO A 53 4.97 -3.61 12.15
CA PRO A 53 3.74 -3.86 12.86
C PRO A 53 2.52 -3.41 12.04
N THR A 54 1.57 -4.32 11.90
CA THR A 54 0.27 -4.03 11.30
C THR A 54 -0.64 -3.43 12.36
N ILE A 55 -1.44 -2.41 12.01
CA ILE A 55 -2.51 -1.91 12.86
C ILE A 55 -3.88 -2.02 12.18
N LEU A 56 -4.85 -2.53 12.92
CA LEU A 56 -6.25 -2.70 12.54
C LEU A 56 -7.06 -1.55 13.14
N VAL A 57 -7.61 -0.65 12.31
CA VAL A 57 -8.27 0.59 12.75
C VAL A 57 -9.78 0.48 12.52
N ALA A 58 -10.57 0.48 13.60
CA ALA A 58 -12.02 0.35 13.52
C ALA A 58 -12.74 1.47 14.30
N VAL A 59 -13.80 2.02 13.70
CA VAL A 59 -14.59 3.11 14.26
C VAL A 59 -16.07 2.75 14.45
N THR A 60 -16.50 1.59 13.93
CA THR A 60 -17.86 1.09 14.02
C THR A 60 -17.91 -0.22 14.78
N ARG A 61 -19.10 -0.60 15.27
CA ARG A 61 -19.29 -1.91 15.90
C ARG A 61 -19.03 -3.07 14.93
N GLY A 62 -19.45 -2.92 13.67
CA GLY A 62 -19.22 -3.89 12.60
C GLY A 62 -17.74 -4.05 12.32
N GLY A 63 -17.06 -2.93 12.04
CA GLY A 63 -15.61 -2.89 11.81
C GLY A 63 -14.80 -3.45 12.99
N THR A 64 -15.19 -3.16 14.25
CA THR A 64 -14.50 -3.73 15.43
C THR A 64 -14.63 -5.25 15.50
N ARG A 65 -15.78 -5.83 15.11
CA ARG A 65 -15.94 -7.30 15.05
C ARG A 65 -15.04 -7.93 13.99
N LEU A 66 -14.94 -7.30 12.82
CA LEU A 66 -14.06 -7.76 11.74
C LEU A 66 -12.58 -7.61 12.13
N ALA A 67 -12.21 -6.47 12.69
CA ALA A 67 -10.85 -6.24 13.20
C ALA A 67 -10.46 -7.29 14.26
N ARG A 68 -11.38 -7.62 15.18
CA ARG A 68 -11.17 -8.68 16.17
C ARG A 68 -10.99 -10.06 15.53
N ARG A 69 -11.80 -10.39 14.51
CA ARG A 69 -11.65 -11.66 13.77
C ARG A 69 -10.24 -11.77 13.15
N LEU A 70 -9.74 -10.71 12.55
CA LEU A 70 -8.38 -10.67 12.00
C LEU A 70 -7.31 -10.71 13.10
N ALA A 71 -7.50 -9.98 14.19
CA ALA A 71 -6.55 -9.96 15.30
C ALA A 71 -6.30 -11.37 15.88
N LEU A 72 -7.34 -12.21 15.95
CA LEU A 72 -7.20 -13.60 16.38
C LEU A 72 -6.31 -14.45 15.45
N CYS A 73 -6.24 -14.10 14.16
CA CYS A 73 -5.39 -14.76 13.17
C CYS A 73 -4.01 -14.08 13.01
N MET A 74 -3.86 -12.87 13.56
CA MET A 74 -2.67 -12.01 13.44
C MET A 74 -2.23 -11.54 14.83
N PRO A 75 -1.63 -12.39 15.67
CA PRO A 75 -1.36 -12.08 17.09
C PRO A 75 -0.44 -10.87 17.29
N ASP A 76 0.42 -10.56 16.33
CA ASP A 76 1.35 -9.43 16.39
C ASP A 76 0.72 -8.11 15.90
N ALA A 77 -0.48 -8.14 15.30
CA ALA A 77 -1.15 -6.94 14.86
C ALA A 77 -1.70 -6.14 16.06
N HIS A 78 -1.53 -4.82 16.02
CA HIS A 78 -2.18 -3.93 16.98
C HIS A 78 -3.61 -3.61 16.55
N MET A 79 -4.46 -3.20 17.48
CA MET A 79 -5.80 -2.70 17.17
C MET A 79 -5.95 -1.27 17.70
N LEU A 80 -6.54 -0.39 16.89
CA LEU A 80 -7.00 0.93 17.30
C LEU A 80 -8.52 0.99 17.16
N VAL A 81 -9.24 1.12 18.26
CA VAL A 81 -10.70 1.10 18.27
C VAL A 81 -11.26 2.30 19.03
N ALA A 82 -12.42 2.81 18.58
CA ALA A 82 -13.11 3.84 19.32
C ALA A 82 -13.52 3.30 20.70
N GLU A 83 -13.30 4.07 21.78
CA GLU A 83 -13.48 3.64 23.18
C GLU A 83 -14.83 2.96 23.42
N LYS A 84 -15.91 3.53 22.90
CA LYS A 84 -17.28 2.99 23.00
C LYS A 84 -17.49 1.59 22.39
N PHE A 85 -16.52 1.10 21.60
CA PHE A 85 -16.56 -0.21 20.96
C PHE A 85 -15.36 -1.09 21.37
N SER A 86 -14.58 -0.67 22.37
CA SER A 86 -13.41 -1.41 22.81
C SER A 86 -13.79 -2.81 23.33
N ILE A 87 -13.14 -3.82 22.79
CA ILE A 87 -13.30 -5.23 23.16
C ILE A 87 -11.90 -5.82 23.28
N THR A 88 -11.47 -6.11 24.51
CA THR A 88 -10.14 -6.67 24.78
C THR A 88 -10.17 -8.15 25.14
N ALA A 89 -11.33 -8.69 25.53
CA ALA A 89 -11.44 -10.05 26.01
C ALA A 89 -10.99 -11.10 24.99
N GLY A 90 -10.05 -11.97 25.38
CA GLY A 90 -9.55 -13.09 24.58
C GLY A 90 -8.62 -12.71 23.42
N LEU A 91 -8.03 -11.50 23.43
CA LEU A 91 -7.02 -11.08 22.48
C LEU A 91 -5.64 -11.02 23.16
N ALA A 92 -4.62 -11.57 22.50
CA ALA A 92 -3.21 -11.35 22.86
C ALA A 92 -2.67 -10.03 22.32
N ASN A 93 -3.36 -9.46 21.34
CA ASN A 93 -2.99 -8.24 20.62
C ASN A 93 -2.96 -7.00 21.53
N GLN A 94 -2.10 -6.04 21.26
CA GLN A 94 -2.18 -4.71 21.85
C GLN A 94 -3.43 -3.99 21.31
N VAL A 95 -4.41 -3.75 22.18
CA VAL A 95 -5.62 -2.97 21.87
C VAL A 95 -5.49 -1.57 22.44
N ILE A 96 -5.59 -0.58 21.57
CA ILE A 96 -5.49 0.84 21.89
C ILE A 96 -6.89 1.44 21.73
N SER A 97 -7.47 1.92 22.81
CA SER A 97 -8.74 2.65 22.77
C SER A 97 -8.47 4.14 22.53
N TYR A 98 -9.31 4.80 21.76
CA TYR A 98 -9.22 6.24 21.59
C TYR A 98 -10.58 6.93 21.70
N ASP A 99 -10.56 8.14 22.20
CA ASP A 99 -11.67 9.09 22.18
C ASP A 99 -11.36 10.25 21.23
N GLY A 100 -12.41 10.93 20.76
CA GLY A 100 -12.30 12.05 19.81
C GLY A 100 -12.19 11.62 18.34
N PRO A 101 -11.81 12.55 17.44
CA PRO A 101 -11.78 12.29 16.01
C PRO A 101 -10.59 11.42 15.60
N LEU A 102 -10.83 10.41 14.76
CA LEU A 102 -9.77 9.56 14.17
C LEU A 102 -8.72 10.39 13.41
N SER A 103 -9.13 11.50 12.77
CA SER A 103 -8.22 12.38 12.01
C SER A 103 -7.04 12.87 12.84
N ALA A 104 -7.20 13.07 14.16
CA ALA A 104 -6.12 13.46 15.06
C ALA A 104 -5.07 12.36 15.29
N ARG A 105 -5.36 11.11 14.92
CA ARG A 105 -4.48 9.94 15.11
C ARG A 105 -3.70 9.56 13.86
N ILE A 106 -4.16 9.96 12.67
CA ILE A 106 -3.60 9.48 11.38
C ILE A 106 -2.10 9.78 11.26
N GLY A 107 -1.65 10.98 11.64
CA GLY A 107 -0.22 11.32 11.59
C GLY A 107 0.66 10.38 12.41
N GLN A 108 0.20 9.97 13.60
CA GLN A 108 0.90 8.99 14.44
C GLN A 108 0.88 7.59 13.82
N LEU A 109 -0.24 7.19 13.21
CA LEU A 109 -0.31 5.89 12.53
C LEU A 109 0.69 5.83 11.38
N PHE A 110 0.77 6.87 10.55
CA PHE A 110 1.70 6.96 9.42
C PHE A 110 3.18 6.94 9.84
N SER A 111 3.52 7.49 11.00
CA SER A 111 4.90 7.49 11.49
C SER A 111 5.32 6.19 12.19
N ARG A 112 4.37 5.39 12.63
CA ARG A 112 4.64 4.23 13.49
C ARG A 112 4.44 2.89 12.79
N TYR A 113 3.49 2.81 11.84
CA TYR A 113 3.10 1.54 11.23
C TYR A 113 3.38 1.55 9.74
N ASN A 114 3.88 0.43 9.23
CA ASN A 114 4.11 0.24 7.80
C ASN A 114 2.89 -0.40 7.10
N ARG A 115 1.97 -0.98 7.87
CA ARG A 115 0.73 -1.59 7.37
C ARG A 115 -0.45 -1.09 8.20
N ILE A 116 -1.42 -0.42 7.58
CA ILE A 116 -2.61 0.12 8.24
C ILE A 116 -3.85 -0.41 7.55
N VAL A 117 -4.69 -1.13 8.28
CA VAL A 117 -5.95 -1.69 7.79
C VAL A 117 -7.11 -0.93 8.39
N PHE A 118 -7.91 -0.27 7.56
CA PHE A 118 -9.07 0.49 7.99
C PHE A 118 -10.36 -0.27 7.74
N PHE A 119 -11.20 -0.41 8.77
CA PHE A 119 -12.57 -0.90 8.68
C PHE A 119 -13.51 0.30 8.58
N LEU A 120 -13.55 0.90 7.40
CA LEU A 120 -14.25 2.15 7.08
C LEU A 120 -14.63 2.20 5.60
N SER A 121 -15.48 3.14 5.21
CA SER A 121 -15.72 3.40 3.80
C SER A 121 -14.46 3.98 3.14
N LEU A 122 -14.16 3.54 1.91
CA LEU A 122 -12.99 3.98 1.14
C LEU A 122 -12.89 5.51 1.05
N GLY A 123 -14.00 6.20 0.77
CA GLY A 123 -14.02 7.66 0.65
C GLY A 123 -13.68 8.38 1.97
N ALA A 124 -14.03 7.82 3.13
CA ALA A 124 -13.64 8.37 4.42
C ALA A 124 -12.14 8.21 4.64
N VAL A 125 -11.57 7.02 4.34
CA VAL A 125 -10.13 6.76 4.47
C VAL A 125 -9.33 7.70 3.57
N VAL A 126 -9.72 7.86 2.30
CA VAL A 126 -9.03 8.79 1.36
C VAL A 126 -8.95 10.20 1.94
N ARG A 127 -10.05 10.73 2.50
CA ARG A 127 -10.04 12.07 3.13
C ARG A 127 -9.17 12.14 4.37
N LEU A 128 -9.12 11.08 5.17
CA LEU A 128 -8.30 11.01 6.38
C LEU A 128 -6.81 10.99 6.07
N ILE A 129 -6.39 10.22 5.06
CA ILE A 129 -4.98 10.01 4.75
C ILE A 129 -4.40 11.10 3.84
N ALA A 130 -5.22 11.78 3.03
CA ALA A 130 -4.77 12.76 2.04
C ALA A 130 -3.77 13.81 2.57
N PRO A 131 -3.95 14.42 3.78
CA PRO A 131 -3.00 15.39 4.31
C PRO A 131 -1.63 14.80 4.69
N HIS A 132 -1.49 13.47 4.76
CA HIS A 132 -0.30 12.78 5.24
C HIS A 132 0.50 12.10 4.12
N LEU A 133 -0.01 12.13 2.88
CA LEU A 133 0.64 11.49 1.73
C LEU A 133 1.94 12.20 1.35
N LYS A 134 3.00 11.41 1.12
CA LYS A 134 4.33 11.88 0.72
C LYS A 134 4.79 11.24 -0.58
N SER A 135 4.93 9.92 -0.60
CA SER A 135 5.32 9.17 -1.79
C SER A 135 5.03 7.68 -1.65
N LYS A 136 4.87 6.98 -2.79
CA LYS A 136 4.67 5.53 -2.82
C LYS A 136 5.80 4.70 -2.17
N TYR A 137 6.95 5.31 -1.88
CA TYR A 137 8.11 4.66 -1.27
C TYR A 137 8.21 4.88 0.24
N LEU A 138 7.49 5.89 0.77
CA LEU A 138 7.55 6.29 2.19
C LEU A 138 6.24 6.04 2.91
N ASP A 139 5.13 6.08 2.17
CA ASP A 139 3.80 5.95 2.74
C ASP A 139 3.52 4.47 3.08
N PRO A 140 2.86 4.20 4.20
CA PRO A 140 2.54 2.83 4.61
C PRO A 140 1.62 2.13 3.61
N ALA A 141 1.60 0.80 3.65
CA ALA A 141 0.58 0.01 3.00
C ALA A 141 -0.79 0.30 3.63
N ILE A 142 -1.70 0.87 2.85
CA ILE A 142 -3.07 1.14 3.29
C ILE A 142 -4.02 0.17 2.64
N VAL A 143 -4.78 -0.55 3.46
CA VAL A 143 -5.85 -1.45 3.03
C VAL A 143 -7.16 -1.04 3.69
N VAL A 144 -8.24 -1.07 2.94
CA VAL A 144 -9.60 -0.83 3.43
C VAL A 144 -10.41 -2.12 3.36
N VAL A 145 -11.12 -2.41 4.44
CA VAL A 145 -12.12 -3.47 4.51
C VAL A 145 -13.48 -2.80 4.69
N ASP A 146 -14.46 -3.14 3.88
CA ASP A 146 -15.82 -2.62 4.04
C ASP A 146 -16.48 -3.16 5.32
N ASP A 147 -17.51 -2.48 5.83
CA ASP A 147 -18.12 -2.78 7.14
C ASP A 147 -18.80 -4.17 7.20
N THR A 148 -19.03 -4.80 6.05
CA THR A 148 -19.56 -6.16 5.94
C THR A 148 -18.46 -7.23 5.78
N GLY A 149 -17.24 -6.83 5.50
CA GLY A 149 -16.11 -7.74 5.27
C GLY A 149 -16.17 -8.49 3.94
N ARG A 150 -16.87 -7.95 2.93
CA ARG A 150 -16.98 -8.57 1.61
C ARG A 150 -15.85 -8.21 0.67
N PHE A 151 -15.27 -7.02 0.85
CA PHE A 151 -14.23 -6.50 -0.02
C PHE A 151 -13.02 -6.04 0.77
N VAL A 152 -11.84 -6.40 0.29
CA VAL A 152 -10.55 -5.95 0.82
C VAL A 152 -9.83 -5.18 -0.29
N ILE A 153 -9.63 -3.88 -0.08
CA ILE A 153 -9.21 -2.94 -1.11
C ILE A 153 -7.85 -2.34 -0.75
N PRO A 154 -6.77 -2.64 -1.45
CA PRO A 154 -5.51 -1.92 -1.30
C PRO A 154 -5.66 -0.51 -1.87
N VAL A 155 -5.36 0.50 -1.06
CA VAL A 155 -5.57 1.91 -1.39
C VAL A 155 -4.26 2.62 -1.73
N LEU A 156 -3.18 2.27 -1.01
CA LEU A 156 -1.90 2.95 -1.11
C LEU A 156 -0.74 1.97 -0.98
N SER A 157 0.36 2.26 -1.69
CA SER A 157 1.61 1.47 -1.63
C SER A 157 1.42 -0.01 -1.99
N GLY A 158 0.66 -0.27 -3.07
CA GLY A 158 0.23 -1.61 -3.51
C GLY A 158 1.39 -2.59 -3.66
N HIS A 159 2.43 -2.24 -4.44
CA HIS A 159 3.61 -3.08 -4.67
C HIS A 159 4.69 -2.85 -3.61
N VAL A 160 5.33 -1.67 -3.62
CA VAL A 160 6.48 -1.37 -2.76
C VAL A 160 6.15 -1.48 -1.28
N GLY A 161 4.99 -1.00 -0.84
CA GLY A 161 4.53 -1.12 0.54
C GLY A 161 3.90 -2.47 0.88
N GLY A 162 3.55 -3.29 -0.14
CA GLY A 162 2.95 -4.62 0.05
C GLY A 162 1.44 -4.62 0.30
N ALA A 163 0.71 -3.52 0.02
CA ALA A 163 -0.74 -3.47 0.27
C ALA A 163 -1.53 -4.49 -0.57
N ASN A 164 -1.06 -4.85 -1.79
CA ASN A 164 -1.72 -5.87 -2.61
C ASN A 164 -1.59 -7.27 -2.00
N ALA A 165 -0.40 -7.62 -1.52
CA ALA A 165 -0.15 -8.89 -0.84
C ALA A 165 -0.98 -8.97 0.46
N LEU A 166 -0.93 -7.92 1.28
CA LEU A 166 -1.74 -7.81 2.50
C LEU A 166 -3.25 -7.95 2.19
N ALA A 167 -3.74 -7.30 1.13
CA ALA A 167 -5.15 -7.39 0.77
C ALA A 167 -5.57 -8.82 0.39
N ARG A 168 -4.72 -9.59 -0.31
CA ARG A 168 -4.97 -11.01 -0.60
C ARG A 168 -4.99 -11.86 0.66
N GLU A 169 -4.01 -11.65 1.55
CA GLU A 169 -3.92 -12.33 2.85
C GLU A 169 -5.18 -12.10 3.67
N LEU A 170 -5.56 -10.84 3.90
CA LEU A 170 -6.74 -10.49 4.68
C LEU A 170 -8.05 -10.98 4.04
N ALA A 171 -8.13 -10.97 2.71
CA ALA A 171 -9.28 -11.51 1.98
C ALA A 171 -9.43 -13.01 2.22
N GLY A 172 -8.35 -13.78 2.22
CA GLY A 172 -8.36 -15.21 2.57
C GLY A 172 -8.84 -15.45 4.01
N LEU A 173 -8.37 -14.65 4.98
CA LEU A 173 -8.77 -14.77 6.38
C LEU A 173 -10.24 -14.38 6.64
N LEU A 174 -10.80 -13.49 5.83
CA LEU A 174 -12.17 -13.00 5.98
C LEU A 174 -13.18 -13.72 5.07
N ASP A 175 -12.72 -14.57 4.15
CA ASP A 175 -13.55 -15.10 3.05
C ASP A 175 -14.15 -13.97 2.21
N ALA A 176 -13.31 -13.00 1.86
CA ALA A 176 -13.65 -11.77 1.17
C ALA A 176 -13.06 -11.72 -0.25
N THR A 177 -13.49 -10.76 -1.05
CA THR A 177 -12.94 -10.51 -2.38
C THR A 177 -11.85 -9.43 -2.31
N PRO A 178 -10.59 -9.71 -2.71
CA PRO A 178 -9.56 -8.68 -2.84
C PRO A 178 -9.80 -7.88 -4.13
N VAL A 179 -9.85 -6.53 -4.02
CA VAL A 179 -10.08 -5.63 -5.16
C VAL A 179 -8.76 -5.02 -5.60
N ILE A 180 -7.93 -5.81 -6.28
CA ILE A 180 -6.62 -5.36 -6.78
C ILE A 180 -6.81 -4.62 -8.10
N THR A 181 -6.27 -3.40 -8.20
CA THR A 181 -6.42 -2.53 -9.39
C THR A 181 -5.09 -2.17 -10.05
N THR A 182 -3.97 -2.59 -9.51
CA THR A 182 -2.64 -2.36 -10.10
C THR A 182 -2.50 -3.10 -11.42
N VAL A 183 -2.06 -2.39 -12.43
CA VAL A 183 -2.07 -2.88 -13.83
C VAL A 183 -1.20 -4.12 -14.01
N SER A 184 -0.02 -4.19 -13.36
CA SER A 184 0.85 -5.37 -13.41
C SER A 184 0.19 -6.61 -12.81
N ASP A 185 -0.54 -6.48 -11.70
CA ASP A 185 -1.29 -7.59 -11.10
C ASP A 185 -2.47 -8.03 -11.97
N VAL A 186 -3.23 -7.07 -12.51
CA VAL A 186 -4.40 -7.35 -13.37
C VAL A 186 -3.98 -8.01 -14.68
N ASN A 187 -2.85 -7.60 -15.25
CA ASN A 187 -2.33 -8.12 -16.52
C ASN A 187 -1.38 -9.32 -16.35
N ASN A 188 -1.15 -9.80 -15.14
CA ASN A 188 -0.17 -10.85 -14.85
C ASN A 188 1.17 -10.58 -15.53
N THR A 189 1.75 -9.39 -15.32
CA THR A 189 3.04 -9.01 -15.89
C THR A 189 4.05 -8.62 -14.80
N LEU A 190 5.30 -8.36 -15.19
CA LEU A 190 6.38 -8.05 -14.25
C LEU A 190 6.12 -6.73 -13.51
N SER A 191 6.30 -6.75 -12.20
CA SER A 191 6.37 -5.57 -11.36
C SER A 191 7.82 -5.12 -11.22
N VAL A 192 8.26 -4.25 -12.14
CA VAL A 192 9.68 -3.86 -12.31
C VAL A 192 10.32 -3.32 -11.02
N ASP A 193 9.57 -2.61 -10.21
CA ASP A 193 10.07 -1.97 -8.98
C ASP A 193 10.23 -2.93 -7.77
N ILE A 194 9.69 -4.14 -7.86
CA ILE A 194 9.77 -5.15 -6.78
C ILE A 194 10.23 -6.52 -7.26
N LEU A 195 10.64 -6.66 -8.52
CA LEU A 195 11.08 -7.94 -9.07
C LEU A 195 12.23 -8.52 -8.24
N GLY A 196 12.10 -9.78 -7.85
CA GLY A 196 13.10 -10.49 -7.04
C GLY A 196 13.19 -10.02 -5.58
N ARG A 197 12.28 -9.15 -5.09
CA ARG A 197 12.30 -8.63 -3.72
C ARG A 197 12.24 -9.74 -2.67
N GLU A 198 11.39 -10.75 -2.87
CA GLU A 198 11.26 -11.90 -1.98
C GLU A 198 12.51 -12.80 -1.99
N LEU A 199 13.34 -12.65 -3.02
CA LEU A 199 14.64 -13.31 -3.16
C LEU A 199 15.80 -12.42 -2.67
N GLY A 200 15.51 -11.29 -2.03
CA GLY A 200 16.51 -10.36 -1.51
C GLY A 200 17.19 -9.50 -2.58
N TRP A 201 16.71 -9.47 -3.82
CA TRP A 201 17.34 -8.68 -4.89
C TRP A 201 17.22 -7.17 -4.63
N ARG A 202 18.31 -6.44 -4.85
CA ARG A 202 18.31 -4.98 -4.88
C ARG A 202 18.10 -4.45 -6.28
N VAL A 203 17.32 -3.38 -6.42
CA VAL A 203 17.05 -2.73 -7.71
C VAL A 203 17.93 -1.49 -7.85
N GLU A 204 18.68 -1.40 -8.95
CA GLU A 204 19.53 -0.26 -9.28
C GLU A 204 18.98 0.43 -10.53
N ALA A 205 18.21 1.49 -10.32
CA ALA A 205 17.72 2.39 -11.35
C ALA A 205 17.17 3.68 -10.74
N SER A 206 17.13 4.76 -11.52
CA SER A 206 16.45 5.98 -11.08
C SER A 206 14.94 5.79 -11.03
N LYS A 207 14.22 6.58 -10.21
CA LYS A 207 12.75 6.58 -10.16
C LYS A 207 12.13 6.81 -11.54
N THR A 208 12.73 7.68 -12.34
CA THR A 208 12.29 7.99 -13.70
C THR A 208 12.44 6.77 -14.61
N THR A 209 13.57 6.06 -14.53
CA THR A 209 13.82 4.83 -15.28
C THR A 209 12.82 3.74 -14.89
N LEU A 210 12.62 3.50 -13.59
CA LEU A 210 11.64 2.52 -13.10
C LEU A 210 10.23 2.81 -13.63
N THR A 211 9.80 4.09 -13.58
CA THR A 211 8.47 4.47 -14.09
C THR A 211 8.35 4.23 -15.60
N ARG A 212 9.37 4.60 -16.37
CA ARG A 212 9.39 4.42 -17.83
C ARG A 212 9.39 2.93 -18.21
N VAL A 213 10.27 2.15 -17.61
CA VAL A 213 10.39 0.72 -17.91
C VAL A 213 9.12 -0.03 -17.48
N SER A 214 8.53 0.34 -16.34
CA SER A 214 7.22 -0.21 -15.93
C SER A 214 6.14 0.09 -16.97
N ALA A 215 6.13 1.28 -17.56
CA ALA A 215 5.17 1.63 -18.61
C ALA A 215 5.38 0.75 -19.86
N HIS A 216 6.62 0.52 -20.32
CA HIS A 216 6.92 -0.38 -21.45
C HIS A 216 6.44 -1.81 -21.16
N VAL A 217 6.69 -2.34 -19.95
CA VAL A 217 6.24 -3.68 -19.55
C VAL A 217 4.71 -3.78 -19.60
N VAL A 218 4.02 -2.81 -19.02
CA VAL A 218 2.54 -2.78 -18.94
C VAL A 218 1.90 -2.62 -20.33
N ASN A 219 2.52 -1.84 -21.21
CA ASN A 219 2.06 -1.63 -22.58
C ASN A 219 2.39 -2.80 -23.52
N ARG A 220 2.99 -3.88 -22.96
CA ARG A 220 3.39 -5.07 -23.73
C ARG A 220 4.37 -4.79 -24.85
N GLU A 221 5.22 -3.78 -24.68
CA GLU A 221 6.31 -3.50 -25.58
C GLU A 221 7.44 -4.54 -25.41
N PRO A 222 8.29 -4.78 -26.41
CA PRO A 222 9.37 -5.79 -26.32
C PRO A 222 10.37 -5.45 -25.21
N ILE A 223 10.56 -6.38 -24.27
CA ILE A 223 11.47 -6.24 -23.11
C ILE A 223 12.48 -7.39 -23.15
N ALA A 224 13.77 -7.06 -23.04
CA ALA A 224 14.80 -8.06 -22.78
C ALA A 224 14.91 -8.29 -21.25
N PHE A 225 14.72 -9.52 -20.82
CA PHE A 225 15.00 -9.98 -19.47
C PHE A 225 16.24 -10.86 -19.50
N VAL A 226 17.34 -10.32 -18.98
CA VAL A 226 18.64 -10.98 -18.96
C VAL A 226 18.90 -11.49 -17.55
N GLN A 227 19.11 -12.78 -17.39
CA GLN A 227 19.43 -13.37 -16.11
C GLN A 227 20.74 -14.13 -16.18
N GLU A 228 21.80 -13.57 -15.59
CA GLU A 228 23.13 -14.14 -15.54
C GLU A 228 23.38 -14.84 -14.20
N THR A 229 22.66 -14.45 -13.16
CA THR A 229 22.82 -14.99 -11.80
C THR A 229 21.47 -14.93 -11.04
N GLY A 230 21.47 -15.40 -9.79
CA GLY A 230 20.30 -15.39 -8.92
C GLY A 230 19.35 -16.56 -9.15
N SER A 231 18.31 -16.64 -8.32
CA SER A 231 17.33 -17.72 -8.36
C SER A 231 16.36 -17.58 -9.52
N ASP A 232 15.93 -18.69 -10.13
CA ASP A 232 14.86 -18.73 -11.14
C ASP A 232 13.45 -18.62 -10.57
N ALA A 233 13.29 -18.60 -9.25
CA ALA A 233 12.00 -18.57 -8.55
C ALA A 233 11.35 -17.17 -8.51
N TRP A 234 11.83 -16.21 -9.31
CA TRP A 234 11.33 -14.84 -9.36
C TRP A 234 9.97 -14.65 -10.05
N TRP A 235 9.50 -15.67 -10.80
CA TRP A 235 8.19 -15.66 -11.44
C TRP A 235 7.23 -16.56 -10.65
N PRO A 236 6.39 -16.02 -9.76
CA PRO A 236 5.57 -16.82 -8.86
C PRO A 236 4.28 -17.35 -9.49
N HIS A 237 3.98 -16.99 -10.75
CA HIS A 237 2.76 -17.39 -11.41
C HIS A 237 2.88 -18.74 -12.10
N GLN A 238 1.80 -19.53 -12.08
CA GLN A 238 1.71 -20.79 -12.84
C GLN A 238 1.54 -20.57 -14.35
N THR A 239 1.20 -19.33 -14.76
CA THR A 239 1.07 -18.93 -16.16
C THR A 239 2.46 -18.67 -16.77
N PRO A 240 2.63 -18.92 -18.09
CA PRO A 240 3.87 -18.55 -18.79
C PRO A 240 4.14 -17.05 -18.68
N LEU A 241 5.42 -16.69 -18.82
CA LEU A 241 5.81 -15.29 -18.95
C LEU A 241 5.06 -14.62 -20.12
N PRO A 242 4.67 -13.35 -19.98
CA PRO A 242 4.08 -12.60 -21.11
C PRO A 242 4.98 -12.63 -22.35
N SER A 243 4.39 -12.80 -23.52
CA SER A 243 5.11 -12.99 -24.79
C SER A 243 6.01 -11.82 -25.21
N ASN A 244 5.81 -10.65 -24.62
CA ASN A 244 6.65 -9.48 -24.86
C ASN A 244 7.93 -9.47 -24.00
N ILE A 245 8.08 -10.40 -23.04
CA ILE A 245 9.27 -10.54 -22.20
C ILE A 245 10.14 -11.66 -22.79
N HIS A 246 11.28 -11.27 -23.38
CA HIS A 246 12.22 -12.19 -24.01
C HIS A 246 13.36 -12.49 -23.04
N ARG A 247 13.58 -13.77 -22.74
CA ARG A 247 14.64 -14.20 -21.80
C ARG A 247 15.96 -14.42 -22.53
N PHE A 248 17.04 -13.96 -21.87
CA PHE A 248 18.43 -14.15 -22.28
C PHE A 248 19.27 -14.59 -21.07
N HIS A 249 20.34 -15.33 -21.32
CA HIS A 249 21.28 -15.75 -20.29
C HIS A 249 22.48 -14.79 -20.16
N ARG A 250 22.77 -14.00 -21.17
CA ARG A 250 23.88 -13.07 -21.20
C ARG A 250 23.46 -11.76 -21.88
N ILE A 251 24.01 -10.66 -21.38
CA ILE A 251 23.69 -9.35 -21.94
C ILE A 251 24.24 -9.20 -23.37
N GLU A 252 25.34 -9.90 -23.68
CA GLU A 252 25.99 -9.90 -24.99
C GLU A 252 25.13 -10.55 -26.09
N ASP A 253 24.16 -11.39 -25.72
CA ASP A 253 23.26 -12.08 -26.66
C ASP A 253 22.06 -11.20 -27.08
N VAL A 254 21.94 -9.99 -26.50
CA VAL A 254 20.78 -9.11 -26.70
C VAL A 254 21.02 -8.12 -27.84
N GLU A 255 20.20 -8.17 -28.88
CA GLU A 255 20.12 -7.09 -29.87
C GLU A 255 19.38 -5.88 -29.27
N LEU A 256 20.12 -5.01 -28.54
CA LEU A 256 19.59 -3.95 -27.69
C LEU A 256 18.60 -3.01 -28.40
N ASP A 257 18.73 -2.82 -29.69
CA ASP A 257 17.87 -1.91 -30.49
C ASP A 257 16.46 -2.49 -30.73
N ARG A 258 16.29 -3.80 -30.56
CA ARG A 258 14.99 -4.46 -30.72
C ARG A 258 14.08 -4.31 -29.47
N PHE A 259 14.63 -3.88 -28.32
CA PHE A 259 13.92 -3.85 -27.06
C PHE A 259 13.76 -2.42 -26.54
N GLN A 260 12.57 -2.14 -25.99
CA GLN A 260 12.27 -0.85 -25.39
C GLN A 260 12.90 -0.68 -24.01
N ALA A 261 13.15 -1.79 -23.32
CA ALA A 261 13.89 -1.81 -22.06
C ALA A 261 14.62 -3.13 -21.84
N VAL A 262 15.62 -3.07 -20.95
CA VAL A 262 16.41 -4.21 -20.50
C VAL A 262 16.28 -4.32 -18.97
N LEU A 263 15.87 -5.48 -18.50
CA LEU A 263 15.87 -5.90 -17.11
C LEU A 263 17.03 -6.88 -16.94
N TRP A 264 18.07 -6.49 -16.21
CA TRP A 264 19.32 -7.24 -16.12
C TRP A 264 19.60 -7.71 -14.69
N VAL A 265 19.53 -9.01 -14.47
CA VAL A 265 19.86 -9.68 -13.19
C VAL A 265 21.31 -10.15 -13.27
N THR A 266 22.19 -9.48 -12.53
CA THR A 266 23.63 -9.72 -12.62
C THR A 266 24.36 -9.26 -11.36
N ASP A 267 25.52 -9.85 -11.09
CA ASP A 267 26.53 -9.40 -10.13
C ASP A 267 27.65 -8.56 -10.80
N ARG A 268 27.68 -8.54 -12.13
CA ARG A 268 28.69 -7.80 -12.94
C ARG A 268 28.42 -6.30 -12.91
N GLU A 269 29.50 -5.52 -12.85
CA GLU A 269 29.42 -4.07 -13.07
C GLU A 269 29.06 -3.77 -14.53
N ALA A 270 28.12 -2.84 -14.72
CA ALA A 270 27.76 -2.38 -16.05
C ALA A 270 28.82 -1.39 -16.56
N ASP A 271 29.37 -1.66 -17.76
CA ASP A 271 30.33 -0.74 -18.33
C ASP A 271 29.70 0.59 -18.76
N ALA A 272 30.53 1.64 -18.85
CA ALA A 272 30.07 2.99 -19.15
C ALA A 272 29.46 3.12 -20.57
N SER A 273 29.79 2.25 -21.52
CA SER A 273 29.24 2.27 -22.86
C SER A 273 27.81 1.74 -22.87
N LEU A 274 27.57 0.61 -22.19
CA LEU A 274 26.25 0.02 -22.02
C LEU A 274 25.30 0.97 -21.28
N LEU A 275 25.78 1.59 -20.17
CA LEU A 275 25.00 2.59 -19.42
C LEU A 275 24.61 3.79 -20.29
N ARG A 276 25.49 4.28 -21.16
CA ARG A 276 25.16 5.36 -22.10
C ARG A 276 24.16 4.92 -23.17
N GLN A 277 24.35 3.73 -23.78
CA GLN A 277 23.50 3.21 -24.82
C GLN A 277 22.08 2.96 -24.32
N LEU A 278 21.93 2.36 -23.15
CA LEU A 278 20.63 2.03 -22.59
C LEU A 278 20.02 3.18 -21.77
N SER A 279 20.85 4.11 -21.29
CA SER A 279 20.40 5.33 -20.59
C SER A 279 19.23 5.06 -19.62
N GLN A 280 18.01 5.53 -19.94
CA GLN A 280 16.81 5.38 -19.11
C GLN A 280 15.99 4.11 -19.43
N ARG A 281 16.58 3.11 -20.09
CA ARG A 281 15.93 1.86 -20.49
C ARG A 281 16.49 0.64 -19.75
N LEU A 282 17.49 0.81 -18.86
CA LEU A 282 18.13 -0.27 -18.11
C LEU A 282 17.70 -0.25 -16.64
N VAL A 283 17.25 -1.40 -16.16
CA VAL A 283 17.06 -1.68 -14.73
C VAL A 283 17.93 -2.86 -14.35
N ILE A 284 18.82 -2.68 -13.38
CA ILE A 284 19.72 -3.73 -12.90
C ILE A 284 19.15 -4.27 -11.58
N TYR A 285 19.18 -5.58 -11.45
CA TYR A 285 18.83 -6.30 -10.24
C TYR A 285 20.08 -7.00 -9.70
N ARG A 286 20.39 -6.78 -8.43
CA ARG A 286 21.53 -7.39 -7.73
C ARG A 286 21.01 -8.47 -6.80
N PRO A 287 21.18 -9.75 -7.10
CA PRO A 287 20.92 -10.83 -6.15
C PRO A 287 21.76 -10.66 -4.89
N SER A 288 21.20 -11.05 -3.74
CA SER A 288 21.99 -11.14 -2.51
C SER A 288 22.86 -12.39 -2.54
N ASP A 289 24.10 -12.31 -2.01
CA ASP A 289 25.03 -13.45 -1.90
C ASP A 289 24.56 -14.52 -0.90
N GLU A 290 23.42 -14.35 -0.23
CA GLU A 290 22.88 -15.29 0.74
C GLU A 290 22.06 -16.40 0.06
N THR A 291 22.77 -17.38 -0.54
CA THR A 291 22.21 -18.71 -0.81
C THR A 291 22.62 -19.69 0.28
N GLU A 292 22.06 -19.56 1.49
CA GLU A 292 21.92 -20.70 2.38
C GLU A 292 20.47 -20.79 2.87
N PRO A 293 19.77 -21.89 2.60
CA PRO A 293 18.50 -22.17 3.25
C PRO A 293 18.78 -22.52 4.71
N THR A 294 18.53 -21.60 5.62
CA THR A 294 18.45 -21.91 7.05
C THR A 294 17.24 -22.79 7.30
N GLY A 295 17.42 -24.09 7.24
CA GLY A 295 16.37 -25.08 7.43
C GLY A 295 16.88 -26.52 7.63
N LYS A 296 17.88 -26.74 8.52
CA LYS A 296 18.10 -28.06 9.11
C LYS A 296 17.81 -28.00 10.61
N HIS A 297 16.57 -28.25 10.98
CA HIS A 297 16.28 -28.81 12.30
C HIS A 297 17.06 -30.11 12.45
N ARG A 298 18.17 -30.08 13.19
CA ARG A 298 18.75 -31.28 13.79
C ARG A 298 17.86 -31.60 14.99
N ASN A 299 17.11 -32.71 14.91
CA ASN A 299 16.63 -33.42 16.09
C ASN A 299 17.84 -33.95 16.84
N PRO A 300 17.96 -33.75 18.15
CA PRO A 300 18.84 -34.52 18.98
C PRO A 300 18.16 -35.86 19.35
N SER A 301 18.83 -36.94 19.09
CA SER A 301 18.56 -38.28 19.62
C SER A 301 18.70 -38.33 21.14
#